data_3a1d0bd44dbf7621c8a1ce89e352b48a
#
_entry.id   3a1d0bd44dbf7621c8a1ce89e352b48a
#
_cell.length_a   1.000
_cell.length_b   1.000
_cell.length_c   1.000
_cell.angle_alpha   90.00
_cell.angle_beta   90.00
_cell.angle_gamma   90.00
#
_symmetry.space_group_name_H-M   'P 1'
#
loop_
_entity.id
_entity.type
_entity.pdbx_description
1 polymer ?
#
loop_
_entity_poly.entity_id
_entity_poly.type
_entity_poly.pdbx_seq_one_letter_code
_entity_poly.pdbx_strand_id
1 'polypeptide(L)'
;MTITWLGSLYLLLPLSAVLCLLLLWFGKSEQAVLIGGSLVMTIISVHAVKLMFRRPRPPTTELLVAMPSDWSFPSAHTAQAAAFFLSVTIVAFQVLQPVWASHVALLSLLLVAIVGYSRIYLQVHYVFDVLAGMVLAALMVSAVRLMMPLLPWLQRKQHLF
;
A
#
# COMPACT_ATOMS: atom_id res chain seq x y z
N MET A 1 -20.30 -4.26 -0.60
CA MET A 1 -19.62 -3.13 -1.29
C MET A 1 -18.63 -2.35 -0.41
N THR A 2 -18.74 -2.33 0.90
CA THR A 2 -17.89 -1.54 1.82
C THR A 2 -16.41 -1.98 1.90
N ILE A 3 -16.14 -3.28 1.76
CA ILE A 3 -14.79 -3.84 1.94
C ILE A 3 -13.75 -3.29 0.95
N THR A 4 -14.15 -3.06 -0.31
CA THR A 4 -13.23 -2.53 -1.33
C THR A 4 -12.71 -1.13 -1.00
N TRP A 5 -13.43 -0.35 -0.17
CA TRP A 5 -13.00 0.98 0.29
C TRP A 5 -11.70 0.94 1.11
N LEU A 6 -11.42 -0.20 1.79
CA LEU A 6 -10.17 -0.39 2.53
C LEU A 6 -8.91 -0.32 1.65
N GLY A 7 -9.05 -0.55 0.34
CA GLY A 7 -7.97 -0.38 -0.63
C GLY A 7 -8.05 0.93 -1.43
N SER A 8 -9.04 1.78 -1.13
CA SER A 8 -9.25 3.05 -1.85
C SER A 8 -8.33 4.14 -1.32
N LEU A 9 -7.84 4.99 -2.24
CA LEU A 9 -7.08 6.19 -1.87
C LEU A 9 -7.90 7.17 -1.03
N TYR A 10 -9.23 7.17 -1.16
CA TYR A 10 -10.10 8.00 -0.31
C TYR A 10 -9.96 7.67 1.18
N LEU A 11 -9.64 6.42 1.52
CA LEU A 11 -9.37 6.00 2.89
C LEU A 11 -7.87 6.02 3.20
N LEU A 12 -7.03 5.45 2.31
CA LEU A 12 -5.62 5.24 2.60
C LEU A 12 -4.80 6.53 2.65
N LEU A 13 -5.15 7.55 1.83
CA LEU A 13 -4.42 8.83 1.86
C LEU A 13 -4.64 9.58 3.18
N PRO A 14 -5.88 9.86 3.64
CA PRO A 14 -6.05 10.56 4.93
C PRO A 14 -5.51 9.74 6.10
N LEU A 15 -5.68 8.41 6.09
CA LEU A 15 -5.14 7.54 7.13
C LEU A 15 -3.61 7.58 7.16
N SER A 16 -2.97 7.51 5.98
CA SER A 16 -1.52 7.64 5.85
C SER A 16 -1.05 9.02 6.32
N ALA A 17 -1.74 10.09 5.94
CA ALA A 17 -1.40 11.44 6.34
C ALA A 17 -1.46 11.62 7.87
N VAL A 18 -2.55 11.18 8.50
CA VAL A 18 -2.69 11.24 9.97
C VAL A 18 -1.58 10.45 10.66
N LEU A 19 -1.31 9.22 10.19
CA LEU A 19 -0.28 8.38 10.78
C LEU A 19 1.13 8.99 10.60
N CYS A 20 1.43 9.55 9.43
CA CYS A 20 2.69 10.25 9.19
C CYS A 20 2.83 11.48 10.09
N LEU A 21 1.78 12.29 10.26
CA LEU A 21 1.80 13.45 11.15
C LEU A 21 2.05 13.04 12.61
N LEU A 22 1.39 11.99 13.08
CA LEU A 22 1.62 11.45 14.42
C LEU A 22 3.07 10.96 14.59
N LEU A 23 3.60 10.20 13.62
CA LEU A 23 4.98 9.72 13.67
C LEU A 23 5.98 10.88 13.67
N LEU A 24 5.74 11.93 12.87
CA LEU A 24 6.57 13.14 12.87
C LEU A 24 6.49 13.89 14.21
N TRP A 25 5.30 13.98 14.81
CA TRP A 25 5.11 14.58 16.14
C TRP A 25 5.96 13.87 17.21
N PHE A 26 6.04 12.52 17.14
CA PHE A 26 6.88 11.72 18.04
C PHE A 26 8.35 11.61 17.59
N GLY A 27 8.80 12.42 16.64
CA GLY A 27 10.18 12.43 16.16
C GLY A 27 10.57 11.22 15.29
N LYS A 28 9.61 10.37 14.89
CA LYS A 28 9.81 9.14 14.11
C LYS A 28 9.74 9.43 12.60
N SER A 29 10.65 10.27 12.11
CA SER A 29 10.64 10.73 10.72
C SER A 29 10.91 9.61 9.71
N GLU A 30 11.76 8.65 10.03
CA GLU A 30 12.04 7.49 9.17
C GLU A 30 10.78 6.65 8.95
N GLN A 31 10.02 6.39 10.00
CA GLN A 31 8.78 5.63 9.94
C GLN A 31 7.71 6.35 9.11
N ALA A 32 7.62 7.69 9.26
CA ALA A 32 6.72 8.50 8.45
C ALA A 32 7.10 8.46 6.96
N VAL A 33 8.40 8.57 6.63
CA VAL A 33 8.89 8.44 5.25
C VAL A 33 8.63 7.04 4.69
N LEU A 34 8.80 5.99 5.49
CA LEU A 34 8.53 4.64 5.04
C LEU A 34 7.04 4.47 4.65
N ILE A 35 6.10 4.92 5.48
CA ILE A 35 4.66 4.79 5.19
C ILE A 35 4.24 5.69 4.03
N GLY A 36 4.49 6.99 4.13
CA GLY A 36 4.06 7.95 3.10
C GLY A 36 4.77 7.75 1.76
N GLY A 37 6.10 7.56 1.80
CA GLY A 37 6.92 7.32 0.62
C GLY A 37 6.54 6.04 -0.11
N SER A 38 6.29 4.94 0.62
CA SER A 38 5.87 3.66 0.02
C SER A 38 4.53 3.79 -0.69
N LEU A 39 3.56 4.48 -0.08
CA LEU A 39 2.25 4.69 -0.70
C LEU A 39 2.38 5.54 -1.97
N VAL A 40 3.10 6.66 -1.91
CA VAL A 40 3.31 7.55 -3.06
C VAL A 40 4.05 6.83 -4.20
N MET A 41 5.17 6.15 -3.90
CA MET A 41 5.92 5.38 -4.90
C MET A 41 5.05 4.29 -5.54
N THR A 42 4.21 3.62 -4.76
CA THR A 42 3.29 2.60 -5.28
C THR A 42 2.23 3.22 -6.19
N ILE A 43 1.64 4.36 -5.84
CA ILE A 43 0.67 5.07 -6.70
C ILE A 43 1.30 5.39 -8.05
N ILE A 44 2.48 6.00 -8.06
CA ILE A 44 3.20 6.38 -9.29
C ILE A 44 3.50 5.13 -10.12
N SER A 45 4.05 4.10 -9.50
CA SER A 45 4.45 2.86 -10.18
C SER A 45 3.25 2.11 -10.77
N VAL A 46 2.13 2.04 -10.06
CA VAL A 46 0.88 1.45 -10.57
C VAL A 46 0.42 2.17 -11.84
N HIS A 47 0.40 3.50 -11.84
CA HIS A 47 -0.01 4.27 -13.02
C HIS A 47 0.94 4.05 -14.19
N ALA A 48 2.26 4.06 -13.97
CA ALA A 48 3.25 3.79 -14.99
C ALA A 48 3.05 2.41 -15.62
N VAL A 49 2.92 1.37 -14.79
CA VAL A 49 2.72 -0.02 -15.26
C VAL A 49 1.39 -0.17 -16.01
N LYS A 50 0.30 0.49 -15.56
CA LYS A 50 -0.98 0.49 -16.28
C LYS A 50 -0.85 1.06 -17.69
N LEU A 51 -0.13 2.15 -17.85
CA LEU A 51 0.10 2.78 -19.16
C LEU A 51 0.99 1.93 -20.08
N MET A 52 1.92 1.15 -19.50
CA MET A 52 2.79 0.24 -20.27
C MET A 52 2.03 -0.98 -20.79
N PHE A 53 1.27 -1.65 -19.93
CA PHE A 53 0.64 -2.94 -20.26
C PHE A 53 -0.73 -2.79 -20.91
N ARG A 54 -1.49 -1.75 -20.61
CA ARG A 54 -2.81 -1.43 -21.16
C ARG A 54 -3.75 -2.64 -21.25
N ARG A 55 -3.72 -3.49 -20.20
CA ARG A 55 -4.51 -4.72 -20.16
C ARG A 55 -5.99 -4.40 -20.01
N PRO A 56 -6.89 -4.93 -20.88
CA PRO A 56 -8.32 -4.77 -20.70
C PRO A 56 -8.79 -5.49 -19.42
N ARG A 57 -9.90 -5.03 -18.87
CA ARG A 57 -10.55 -5.66 -17.71
C ARG A 57 -11.27 -6.93 -18.12
N PRO A 58 -11.59 -7.84 -17.16
CA PRO A 58 -12.40 -9.02 -17.44
C PRO A 58 -13.74 -8.64 -18.10
N PRO A 59 -14.14 -9.33 -19.18
CA PRO A 59 -15.48 -9.17 -19.71
C PRO A 59 -16.49 -9.70 -18.70
N THR A 60 -17.47 -8.91 -18.34
CA THR A 60 -18.54 -9.32 -17.44
C THR A 60 -19.89 -8.94 -18.01
N THR A 61 -20.85 -9.84 -17.86
CA THR A 61 -22.25 -9.63 -18.24
C THR A 61 -23.07 -9.02 -17.10
N GLU A 62 -22.62 -9.22 -15.86
CA GLU A 62 -23.28 -8.71 -14.66
C GLU A 62 -22.34 -7.82 -13.88
N LEU A 63 -22.56 -6.51 -13.97
CA LEU A 63 -21.79 -5.51 -13.24
C LEU A 63 -22.28 -5.40 -11.80
N LEU A 64 -21.48 -5.90 -10.86
CA LEU A 64 -21.73 -5.70 -9.42
C LEU A 64 -21.35 -4.30 -8.94
N VAL A 65 -20.50 -3.60 -9.71
CA VAL A 65 -20.07 -2.21 -9.49
C VAL A 65 -19.83 -1.53 -10.83
N ALA A 66 -19.83 -0.20 -10.86
CA ALA A 66 -19.41 0.53 -12.05
C ALA A 66 -17.99 0.12 -12.47
N MET A 67 -17.83 -0.24 -13.76
CA MET A 67 -16.52 -0.63 -14.30
C MET A 67 -15.59 0.58 -14.29
N PRO A 68 -14.43 0.50 -13.63
CA PRO A 68 -13.46 1.58 -13.68
C PRO A 68 -12.98 1.82 -15.12
N SER A 69 -12.76 3.08 -15.49
CA SER A 69 -12.36 3.49 -16.84
C SER A 69 -10.88 3.25 -17.16
N ASP A 70 -10.06 2.91 -16.17
CA ASP A 70 -8.63 2.65 -16.32
C ASP A 70 -8.32 1.15 -16.59
N TRP A 71 -7.04 0.86 -16.93
CA TRP A 71 -6.56 -0.47 -17.27
C TRP A 71 -6.58 -1.43 -16.07
N SER A 72 -6.69 -2.75 -16.36
CA SER A 72 -6.81 -3.78 -15.34
C SER A 72 -5.51 -4.02 -14.57
N PHE A 73 -4.37 -4.10 -15.26
CA PHE A 73 -3.09 -4.53 -14.68
C PHE A 73 -2.17 -3.37 -14.32
N PRO A 74 -1.59 -3.37 -13.13
CA PRO A 74 -1.91 -4.20 -11.96
C PRO A 74 -3.12 -3.63 -11.18
N SER A 75 -3.63 -4.38 -10.18
CA SER A 75 -4.71 -3.91 -9.32
C SER A 75 -4.24 -2.79 -8.40
N ALA A 76 -4.72 -1.56 -8.64
CA ALA A 76 -4.36 -0.38 -7.86
C ALA A 76 -4.80 -0.50 -6.39
N HIS A 77 -6.04 -0.91 -6.12
CA HIS A 77 -6.54 -1.07 -4.76
C HIS A 77 -5.70 -2.07 -3.96
N THR A 78 -5.34 -3.20 -4.57
CA THR A 78 -4.51 -4.22 -3.91
C THR A 78 -3.10 -3.72 -3.66
N ALA A 79 -2.48 -3.06 -4.66
CA ALA A 79 -1.12 -2.52 -4.52
C ALA A 79 -1.03 -1.46 -3.43
N GLN A 80 -1.97 -0.52 -3.40
CA GLN A 80 -2.01 0.56 -2.42
C GLN A 80 -2.26 0.03 -1.00
N ALA A 81 -3.22 -0.89 -0.84
CA ALA A 81 -3.47 -1.57 0.44
C ALA A 81 -2.22 -2.34 0.89
N ALA A 82 -1.61 -3.11 0.00
CA ALA A 82 -0.42 -3.89 0.31
C ALA A 82 0.76 -2.99 0.73
N ALA A 83 1.02 -1.88 0.01
CA ALA A 83 2.09 -0.95 0.36
C ALA A 83 1.86 -0.30 1.71
N PHE A 84 0.64 0.18 1.97
CA PHE A 84 0.29 0.80 3.25
C PHE A 84 0.41 -0.19 4.41
N PHE A 85 -0.26 -1.34 4.34
CA PHE A 85 -0.29 -2.30 5.44
C PHE A 85 1.05 -3.01 5.65
N LEU A 86 1.86 -3.24 4.60
CA LEU A 86 3.22 -3.77 4.74
C LEU A 86 4.14 -2.75 5.44
N SER A 87 4.10 -1.48 5.05
CA SER A 87 4.89 -0.44 5.71
C SER A 87 4.47 -0.22 7.16
N VAL A 88 3.17 -0.24 7.47
CA VAL A 88 2.64 -0.20 8.85
C VAL A 88 3.14 -1.40 9.65
N THR A 89 3.15 -2.60 9.08
CA THR A 89 3.71 -3.81 9.72
C THR A 89 5.18 -3.64 10.06
N ILE A 90 5.99 -3.16 9.11
CA ILE A 90 7.42 -2.92 9.35
C ILE A 90 7.63 -1.91 10.48
N VAL A 91 6.87 -0.81 10.47
CA VAL A 91 6.93 0.20 11.53
C VAL A 91 6.47 -0.39 12.87
N ALA A 92 5.44 -1.21 12.90
CA ALA A 92 4.99 -1.87 14.13
C ALA A 92 6.09 -2.70 14.77
N PHE A 93 6.86 -3.48 14.00
CA PHE A 93 8.00 -4.24 14.52
C PHE A 93 9.17 -3.37 15.00
N GLN A 94 9.25 -2.11 14.57
CA GLN A 94 10.27 -1.16 15.04
C GLN A 94 9.86 -0.44 16.34
N VAL A 95 8.55 -0.31 16.61
CA VAL A 95 8.07 0.57 17.69
C VAL A 95 7.26 -0.14 18.76
N LEU A 96 6.77 -1.35 18.51
CA LEU A 96 5.95 -2.15 19.43
C LEU A 96 6.69 -3.39 19.91
N GLN A 97 6.21 -3.97 21.00
CA GLN A 97 6.65 -5.30 21.43
C GLN A 97 6.28 -6.36 20.36
N PRO A 98 7.08 -7.42 20.18
CA PRO A 98 6.88 -8.41 19.11
C PRO A 98 5.48 -9.02 19.06
N VAL A 99 4.86 -9.26 20.22
CA VAL A 99 3.50 -9.80 20.31
C VAL A 99 2.48 -8.88 19.63
N TRP A 100 2.50 -7.58 19.93
CA TRP A 100 1.60 -6.61 19.33
C TRP A 100 1.89 -6.38 17.85
N ALA A 101 3.18 -6.33 17.49
CA ALA A 101 3.61 -6.24 16.09
C ALA A 101 3.11 -7.43 15.27
N SER A 102 3.12 -8.65 15.84
CA SER A 102 2.60 -9.85 15.17
C SER A 102 1.08 -9.77 14.94
N HIS A 103 0.32 -9.22 15.87
CA HIS A 103 -1.12 -8.99 15.66
C HIS A 103 -1.37 -7.96 14.54
N VAL A 104 -0.58 -6.87 14.50
CA VAL A 104 -0.65 -5.89 13.40
C VAL A 104 -0.30 -6.57 12.07
N ALA A 105 0.72 -7.41 12.02
CA ALA A 105 1.12 -8.14 10.83
C ALA A 105 0.01 -9.08 10.33
N LEU A 106 -0.58 -9.86 11.23
CA LEU A 106 -1.69 -10.76 10.90
C LEU A 106 -2.90 -9.99 10.36
N LEU A 107 -3.30 -8.92 11.07
CA LEU A 107 -4.41 -8.07 10.63
C LEU A 107 -4.13 -7.43 9.25
N SER A 108 -2.91 -6.93 9.05
CA SER A 108 -2.46 -6.34 7.79
C SER A 108 -2.57 -7.35 6.64
N LEU A 109 -2.10 -8.58 6.85
CA LEU A 109 -2.17 -9.65 5.87
C LEU A 109 -3.62 -9.97 5.50
N LEU A 110 -4.49 -10.11 6.50
CA LEU A 110 -5.92 -10.38 6.31
C LEU A 110 -6.60 -9.26 5.53
N LEU A 111 -6.32 -8.00 5.87
CA LEU A 111 -6.91 -6.84 5.17
C LEU A 111 -6.48 -6.80 3.69
N VAL A 112 -5.20 -7.02 3.40
CA VAL A 112 -4.70 -7.09 2.02
C VAL A 112 -5.35 -8.24 1.25
N ALA A 113 -5.47 -9.43 1.85
CA ALA A 113 -6.11 -10.58 1.24
C ALA A 113 -7.60 -10.31 0.94
N ILE A 114 -8.33 -9.72 1.89
CA ILE A 114 -9.74 -9.35 1.73
C ILE A 114 -9.92 -8.30 0.63
N VAL A 115 -9.07 -7.27 0.58
CA VAL A 115 -9.10 -6.28 -0.51
C VAL A 115 -8.83 -6.97 -1.85
N GLY A 116 -7.77 -7.77 -1.96
CA GLY A 116 -7.44 -8.49 -3.19
C GLY A 116 -8.57 -9.40 -3.66
N TYR A 117 -9.13 -10.21 -2.75
CA TYR A 117 -10.28 -11.06 -3.03
C TYR A 117 -11.49 -10.25 -3.52
N SER A 118 -11.78 -9.12 -2.89
CA SER A 118 -12.90 -8.26 -3.27
C SER A 118 -12.79 -7.78 -4.73
N ARG A 119 -11.57 -7.54 -5.24
CA ARG A 119 -11.36 -7.10 -6.64
C ARG A 119 -11.66 -8.20 -7.65
N ILE A 120 -11.37 -9.45 -7.28
CA ILE A 120 -11.68 -10.65 -8.09
C ILE A 120 -13.19 -10.92 -8.03
N TYR A 121 -13.77 -10.91 -6.84
CA TYR A 121 -15.20 -11.14 -6.64
C TYR A 121 -16.08 -10.13 -7.39
N LEU A 122 -15.67 -8.87 -7.41
CA LEU A 122 -16.35 -7.79 -8.16
C LEU A 122 -16.09 -7.87 -9.68
N GLN A 123 -15.35 -8.87 -10.17
CA GLN A 123 -15.04 -9.10 -11.58
C GLN A 123 -14.36 -7.91 -12.28
N VAL A 124 -13.69 -7.05 -11.53
CA VAL A 124 -12.97 -5.88 -12.09
C VAL A 124 -11.50 -6.13 -12.35
N HIS A 125 -10.94 -7.22 -11.79
CA HIS A 125 -9.54 -7.63 -11.94
C HIS A 125 -9.39 -9.14 -12.06
N TYR A 126 -8.37 -9.58 -12.80
CA TYR A 126 -7.91 -10.96 -12.80
C TYR A 126 -7.07 -11.26 -11.55
N VAL A 127 -6.94 -12.56 -11.21
CA VAL A 127 -6.08 -13.01 -10.09
C VAL A 127 -4.65 -12.49 -10.24
N PHE A 128 -4.09 -12.55 -11.45
CA PHE A 128 -2.73 -12.06 -11.72
C PHE A 128 -2.57 -10.55 -11.52
N ASP A 129 -3.62 -9.74 -11.74
CA ASP A 129 -3.56 -8.30 -11.47
C ASP A 129 -3.40 -8.02 -9.97
N VAL A 130 -4.08 -8.83 -9.16
CA VAL A 130 -4.04 -8.77 -7.70
C VAL A 130 -2.66 -9.18 -7.19
N LEU A 131 -2.15 -10.33 -7.62
CA LEU A 131 -0.81 -10.82 -7.24
C LEU A 131 0.29 -9.85 -7.67
N ALA A 132 0.24 -9.36 -8.91
CA ALA A 132 1.18 -8.36 -9.41
C ALA A 132 1.12 -7.06 -8.60
N GLY A 133 -0.07 -6.64 -8.16
CA GLY A 133 -0.23 -5.50 -7.27
C GLY A 133 0.48 -5.68 -5.92
N MET A 134 0.37 -6.88 -5.31
CA MET A 134 1.08 -7.20 -4.06
C MET A 134 2.60 -7.20 -4.24
N VAL A 135 3.09 -7.83 -5.32
CA VAL A 135 4.53 -7.87 -5.64
C VAL A 135 5.06 -6.46 -5.89
N LEU A 136 4.36 -5.65 -6.69
CA LEU A 136 4.75 -4.26 -6.95
C LEU A 136 4.84 -3.45 -5.64
N ALA A 137 3.87 -3.61 -4.75
CA ALA A 137 3.89 -2.96 -3.44
C ALA A 137 5.11 -3.36 -2.61
N ALA A 138 5.41 -4.67 -2.54
CA ALA A 138 6.59 -5.17 -1.81
C ALA A 138 7.90 -4.59 -2.38
N LEU A 139 8.02 -4.50 -3.72
CA LEU A 139 9.15 -3.87 -4.38
C LEU A 139 9.26 -2.38 -4.03
N MET A 140 8.16 -1.63 -4.05
CA MET A 140 8.18 -0.20 -3.72
C MET A 140 8.52 0.07 -2.26
N VAL A 141 7.94 -0.70 -1.32
CA VAL A 141 8.28 -0.61 0.10
C VAL A 141 9.77 -0.91 0.33
N SER A 142 10.28 -1.95 -0.33
CA SER A 142 11.70 -2.31 -0.26
C SER A 142 12.60 -1.23 -0.85
N ALA A 143 12.22 -0.66 -1.99
CA ALA A 143 12.96 0.43 -2.63
C ALA A 143 13.04 1.66 -1.72
N VAL A 144 11.92 2.10 -1.14
CA VAL A 144 11.90 3.22 -0.19
C VAL A 144 12.80 2.93 1.00
N ARG A 145 12.73 1.73 1.59
CA ARG A 145 13.58 1.33 2.72
C ARG A 145 15.07 1.36 2.38
N LEU A 146 15.45 0.91 1.19
CA LEU A 146 16.84 0.94 0.72
C LEU A 146 17.33 2.36 0.39
N MET A 147 16.42 3.26 0.00
CA MET A 147 16.77 4.65 -0.28
C MET A 147 16.87 5.52 0.98
N MET A 148 16.23 5.14 2.09
CA MET A 148 16.21 5.94 3.34
C MET A 148 17.62 6.30 3.86
N PRO A 149 18.62 5.40 3.88
CA PRO A 149 19.97 5.76 4.32
C PRO A 149 20.66 6.81 3.44
N LEU A 150 20.18 7.01 2.22
CA LEU A 150 20.71 8.02 1.29
C LEU A 150 20.14 9.43 1.53
N LEU A 151 19.21 9.58 2.49
CA LEU A 151 18.58 10.86 2.80
C LEU A 151 19.28 11.56 3.98
N PRO A 152 20.18 12.56 3.74
CA PRO A 152 21.06 13.11 4.78
C PRO A 152 20.29 13.77 5.94
N TRP A 153 19.08 14.27 5.68
CA TRP A 153 18.25 14.94 6.69
C TRP A 153 17.63 13.96 7.69
N LEU A 154 17.48 12.67 7.34
CA LEU A 154 17.06 11.62 8.28
C LEU A 154 18.21 11.30 9.26
N GLN A 155 19.44 11.31 8.81
CA GLN A 155 20.62 10.98 9.62
C GLN A 155 20.93 12.06 10.65
N ARG A 156 20.67 13.35 10.36
CA ARG A 156 20.99 14.47 11.26
C ARG A 156 20.28 14.42 12.61
N LYS A 157 19.09 13.79 12.68
CA LYS A 157 18.31 13.71 13.93
C LYS A 157 18.80 12.65 14.92
N GLN A 158 19.61 11.68 14.48
CA GLN A 158 20.13 10.63 15.36
C GLN A 158 21.30 11.10 16.26
N HIS A 159 21.92 12.24 15.96
CA HIS A 159 23.05 12.79 16.72
C HIS A 159 22.66 13.89 17.73
N LEU A 160 21.36 14.18 17.89
CA LEU A 160 20.87 15.25 18.78
C LEU A 160 20.21 14.77 20.08
N PHE A 161 20.26 13.44 20.33
CA PHE A 161 19.76 12.83 21.57
C PHE A 161 20.81 11.78 22.09
#